data_7dd0e39be292becfb9a7a480327b70b5
#
_entry.id   7dd0e39be292becfb9a7a480327b70b5
#
_cell.length_a   1.000
_cell.length_b   1.000
_cell.length_c   1.000
_cell.angle_alpha   90.00
_cell.angle_beta   90.00
_cell.angle_gamma   90.00
#
_symmetry.space_group_name_H-M   'P 1'
#
loop_
_entity.id
_entity.type
_entity.pdbx_description
1 polymer ?
#
loop_
_entity_poly.entity_id
_entity_poly.type
_entity_poly.pdbx_seq_one_letter_code
_entity_poly.pdbx_strand_id
1 'polypeptide(L)'
;MPDAVAELRAFSRFYTAQLELLGPGLLDTPHTLAESRVLFELAQQERVEVADLRTRMRIDAGHLSRLLGRLEARSLVARERSPADGRRQVVRLTKAGRDAFAVLDRRSAEQAEARLDGIDRDRLAAALGEVRRLLDPAAAPAVVLRPPRPGDLGWIVGRHGRLYADEYGWDGSFEVLVAGIVARFAETQDQAREAAWIAELDGAPAGCVLCVRESDAVAKLRLLLVEPRARGLGLGARLVGECIAFARRAGYGELRLWTNDVLVAARRIYERAGFTLVDSEPHRSFGHDLVSQTWALRL
;
A
#
# COMPACT_ATOMS: atom_id res chain seq x y z
N MET A 1 14.58 -16.70 -21.56
CA MET A 1 14.01 -16.21 -20.28
C MET A 1 15.13 -16.20 -19.24
N PRO A 2 15.34 -15.13 -18.47
CA PRO A 2 16.34 -15.17 -17.40
C PRO A 2 15.97 -16.27 -16.40
N ASP A 3 16.99 -16.99 -15.92
CA ASP A 3 16.81 -18.01 -14.89
C ASP A 3 16.56 -17.32 -13.54
N ALA A 4 15.32 -17.36 -13.05
CA ALA A 4 14.92 -16.75 -11.80
C ALA A 4 15.73 -17.25 -10.59
N VAL A 5 16.20 -18.49 -10.62
CA VAL A 5 17.05 -19.05 -9.56
C VAL A 5 18.44 -18.39 -9.59
N ALA A 6 19.01 -18.24 -10.78
CA ALA A 6 20.32 -17.60 -10.95
C ALA A 6 20.25 -16.12 -10.52
N GLU A 7 19.22 -15.40 -10.91
CA GLU A 7 19.01 -13.99 -10.53
C GLU A 7 18.80 -13.82 -9.02
N LEU A 8 17.97 -14.64 -8.39
CA LEU A 8 17.75 -14.58 -6.94
C LEU A 8 19.06 -14.84 -6.19
N ARG A 9 19.87 -15.80 -6.63
CA ARG A 9 21.19 -16.09 -6.03
C ARG A 9 22.19 -14.95 -6.23
N ALA A 10 22.18 -14.32 -7.41
CA ALA A 10 23.01 -13.15 -7.70
C ALA A 10 22.62 -11.96 -6.81
N PHE A 11 21.32 -11.67 -6.75
CA PHE A 11 20.78 -10.62 -5.87
C PHE A 11 21.11 -10.86 -4.39
N SER A 12 20.96 -12.09 -3.90
CA SER A 12 21.29 -12.42 -2.50
C SER A 12 22.75 -12.15 -2.18
N ARG A 13 23.69 -12.53 -3.06
CA ARG A 13 25.12 -12.25 -2.87
C ARG A 13 25.42 -10.75 -2.92
N PHE A 14 24.87 -10.05 -3.91
CA PHE A 14 25.00 -8.60 -4.05
C PHE A 14 24.49 -7.87 -2.81
N TYR A 15 23.28 -8.17 -2.38
CA TYR A 15 22.64 -7.46 -1.26
C TYR A 15 23.30 -7.73 0.09
N THR A 16 23.74 -8.97 0.35
CA THR A 16 24.51 -9.30 1.57
C THR A 16 25.85 -8.57 1.62
N ALA A 17 26.52 -8.41 0.49
CA ALA A 17 27.74 -7.61 0.41
C ALA A 17 27.48 -6.12 0.65
N GLN A 18 26.42 -5.58 0.05
CA GLN A 18 26.01 -4.18 0.24
C GLN A 18 25.66 -3.84 1.69
N LEU A 19 25.09 -4.77 2.42
CA LEU A 19 24.72 -4.57 3.83
C LEU A 19 25.88 -4.85 4.81
N GLU A 20 27.06 -5.23 4.31
CA GLU A 20 28.25 -5.55 5.12
C GLU A 20 27.96 -6.60 6.23
N LEU A 21 27.04 -7.55 5.93
CA LEU A 21 26.56 -8.54 6.89
C LEU A 21 27.60 -9.58 7.33
N LEU A 22 28.74 -9.63 6.65
CA LEU A 22 29.84 -10.58 6.92
C LEU A 22 30.87 -10.06 7.93
N GLY A 23 30.70 -8.84 8.44
CA GLY A 23 31.54 -8.23 9.46
C GLY A 23 31.32 -8.80 10.86
N PRO A 24 32.22 -8.53 11.81
CA PRO A 24 32.12 -9.03 13.19
C PRO A 24 30.97 -8.40 14.00
N GLY A 25 30.43 -7.28 13.56
CA GLY A 25 29.28 -6.58 14.14
C GLY A 25 28.42 -5.97 13.08
N LEU A 26 27.15 -5.71 13.38
CA LEU A 26 26.24 -5.05 12.47
C LEU A 26 26.29 -3.53 12.70
N LEU A 27 26.47 -2.75 11.62
CA LEU A 27 26.42 -1.29 11.67
C LEU A 27 27.41 -0.69 12.68
N ASP A 28 28.64 -1.21 12.74
CA ASP A 28 29.67 -0.81 13.72
C ASP A 28 29.19 -0.88 15.18
N THR A 29 28.27 -1.77 15.49
CA THR A 29 27.82 -2.01 16.86
C THR A 29 28.35 -3.35 17.38
N PRO A 30 28.38 -3.58 18.72
CA PRO A 30 28.82 -4.84 19.29
C PRO A 30 27.73 -5.93 19.19
N HIS A 31 26.73 -5.74 18.33
CA HIS A 31 25.61 -6.67 18.15
C HIS A 31 25.78 -7.45 16.86
N THR A 32 25.58 -8.76 16.94
CA THR A 32 25.49 -9.60 15.74
C THR A 32 24.18 -9.32 14.98
N LEU A 33 24.13 -9.70 13.70
CA LEU A 33 22.89 -9.62 12.90
C LEU A 33 21.70 -10.26 13.62
N ALA A 34 21.88 -11.43 14.22
CA ALA A 34 20.81 -12.13 14.92
C ALA A 34 20.35 -11.39 16.19
N GLU A 35 21.27 -10.79 16.95
CA GLU A 35 20.97 -9.97 18.12
C GLU A 35 20.23 -8.70 17.72
N SER A 36 20.70 -8.01 16.68
CA SER A 36 20.06 -6.82 16.14
C SER A 36 18.63 -7.12 15.65
N ARG A 37 18.43 -8.28 15.00
CA ARG A 37 17.10 -8.72 14.57
C ARG A 37 16.16 -8.97 15.75
N VAL A 38 16.64 -9.58 16.84
CA VAL A 38 15.83 -9.73 18.07
C VAL A 38 15.45 -8.36 18.64
N LEU A 39 16.39 -7.44 18.77
CA LEU A 39 16.11 -6.10 19.28
C LEU A 39 15.07 -5.37 18.41
N PHE A 40 15.17 -5.50 17.08
CA PHE A 40 14.19 -4.95 16.15
C PHE A 40 12.79 -5.54 16.35
N GLU A 41 12.65 -6.88 16.40
CA GLU A 41 11.36 -7.53 16.61
C GLU A 41 10.71 -7.13 17.95
N LEU A 42 11.52 -7.00 19.00
CA LEU A 42 11.03 -6.58 20.32
C LEU A 42 10.72 -5.08 20.41
N ALA A 43 11.27 -4.26 19.54
CA ALA A 43 10.96 -2.82 19.49
C ALA A 43 9.58 -2.54 18.89
N GLN A 44 9.04 -3.47 18.10
CA GLN A 44 7.73 -3.30 17.46
C GLN A 44 6.55 -3.51 18.42
N GLN A 45 6.78 -4.14 19.58
CA GLN A 45 5.73 -4.46 20.56
C GLN A 45 6.30 -4.36 21.98
N GLU A 46 5.48 -3.93 22.93
CA GLU A 46 5.90 -3.80 24.33
C GLU A 46 6.34 -5.15 24.93
N ARG A 47 5.64 -6.23 24.57
CA ARG A 47 5.89 -7.60 25.01
C ARG A 47 5.65 -8.58 23.87
N VAL A 48 6.52 -9.56 23.69
CA VAL A 48 6.41 -10.59 22.65
C VAL A 48 6.53 -11.96 23.28
N GLU A 49 5.63 -12.89 22.95
CA GLU A 49 5.78 -14.29 23.36
C GLU A 49 7.03 -14.90 22.67
N VAL A 50 7.80 -15.67 23.43
CA VAL A 50 9.02 -16.34 22.91
C VAL A 50 8.69 -17.26 21.73
N ALA A 51 7.52 -17.90 21.74
CA ALA A 51 7.05 -18.73 20.64
C ALA A 51 6.81 -17.94 19.35
N ASP A 52 6.21 -16.75 19.47
CA ASP A 52 5.96 -15.86 18.33
C ASP A 52 7.27 -15.29 17.76
N LEU A 53 8.17 -14.88 18.66
CA LEU A 53 9.50 -14.41 18.26
C LEU A 53 10.26 -15.48 17.49
N ARG A 54 10.21 -16.76 17.95
CA ARG A 54 10.80 -17.90 17.25
C ARG A 54 10.25 -18.04 15.83
N THR A 55 8.94 -17.96 15.68
CA THR A 55 8.26 -18.10 14.39
C THR A 55 8.65 -16.97 13.44
N ARG A 56 8.66 -15.72 13.90
CA ARG A 56 9.06 -14.55 13.10
C ARG A 56 10.51 -14.61 12.65
N MET A 57 11.40 -15.05 13.54
CA MET A 57 12.82 -15.18 13.24
C MET A 57 13.19 -16.43 12.45
N ARG A 58 12.28 -17.41 12.32
CA ARG A 58 12.48 -18.69 11.63
C ARG A 58 13.72 -19.43 12.13
N ILE A 59 13.94 -19.47 13.45
CA ILE A 59 15.08 -20.14 14.10
C ILE A 59 14.61 -21.21 15.08
N ASP A 60 15.48 -22.16 15.40
CA ASP A 60 15.20 -23.21 16.37
C ASP A 60 15.16 -22.68 17.82
N ALA A 61 14.47 -23.41 18.71
CA ALA A 61 14.26 -23.00 20.10
C ALA A 61 15.58 -22.89 20.90
N GLY A 62 16.54 -23.78 20.65
CA GLY A 62 17.82 -23.78 21.35
C GLY A 62 18.66 -22.57 20.96
N HIS A 63 18.66 -22.20 19.67
CA HIS A 63 19.35 -21.01 19.17
C HIS A 63 18.74 -19.74 19.77
N LEU A 64 17.40 -19.59 19.72
CA LEU A 64 16.72 -18.45 20.32
C LEU A 64 17.01 -18.34 21.82
N SER A 65 16.95 -19.46 22.56
CA SER A 65 17.22 -19.47 24.00
C SER A 65 18.62 -18.94 24.33
N ARG A 66 19.66 -19.41 23.61
CA ARG A 66 21.04 -18.92 23.76
C ARG A 66 21.18 -17.44 23.41
N LEU A 67 20.50 -16.99 22.36
CA LEU A 67 20.49 -15.61 21.91
C LEU A 67 19.87 -14.68 22.96
N LEU A 68 18.70 -15.04 23.47
CA LEU A 68 18.03 -14.29 24.54
C LEU A 68 18.85 -14.31 25.83
N GLY A 69 19.50 -15.44 26.18
CA GLY A 69 20.37 -15.52 27.34
C GLY A 69 21.55 -14.53 27.27
N ARG A 70 22.19 -14.39 26.09
CA ARG A 70 23.27 -13.38 25.90
C ARG A 70 22.76 -11.93 26.02
N LEU A 71 21.59 -11.65 25.41
CA LEU A 71 20.99 -10.30 25.51
C LEU A 71 20.55 -9.97 26.94
N GLU A 72 20.04 -10.97 27.68
CA GLU A 72 19.64 -10.81 29.08
C GLU A 72 20.85 -10.60 30.00
N ALA A 73 21.96 -11.34 29.80
CA ALA A 73 23.21 -11.14 30.52
C ALA A 73 23.79 -9.73 30.32
N ARG A 74 23.50 -9.11 29.17
CA ARG A 74 23.86 -7.71 28.85
C ARG A 74 22.78 -6.70 29.27
N SER A 75 21.75 -7.16 30.01
CA SER A 75 20.62 -6.35 30.47
C SER A 75 19.83 -5.64 29.35
N LEU A 76 19.86 -6.14 28.12
CA LEU A 76 19.16 -5.54 26.99
C LEU A 76 17.72 -6.01 26.89
N VAL A 77 17.42 -7.23 27.34
CA VAL A 77 16.08 -7.80 27.38
C VAL A 77 15.75 -8.32 28.77
N ALA A 78 14.47 -8.44 29.09
CA ALA A 78 13.98 -9.11 30.29
C ALA A 78 12.94 -10.14 29.88
N ARG A 79 13.04 -11.36 30.49
CA ARG A 79 12.05 -12.42 30.33
C ARG A 79 11.14 -12.49 31.55
N GLU A 80 9.88 -12.64 31.31
CA GLU A 80 8.84 -12.71 32.34
C GLU A 80 7.86 -13.85 31.99
N ARG A 81 7.10 -14.32 32.96
CA ARG A 81 5.97 -15.21 32.67
C ARG A 81 4.82 -14.41 32.08
N SER A 82 4.12 -15.00 31.10
CA SER A 82 2.96 -14.33 30.51
C SER A 82 1.88 -14.09 31.58
N PRO A 83 1.35 -12.86 31.68
CA PRO A 83 0.23 -12.58 32.60
C PRO A 83 -1.05 -13.35 32.23
N ALA A 84 -1.22 -13.71 30.97
CA ALA A 84 -2.38 -14.43 30.46
C ALA A 84 -2.26 -15.95 30.62
N ASP A 85 -1.03 -16.51 30.55
CA ASP A 85 -0.76 -17.94 30.72
C ASP A 85 0.65 -18.12 31.31
N GLY A 86 0.73 -18.42 32.60
CA GLY A 86 1.98 -18.60 33.34
C GLY A 86 2.90 -19.72 32.81
N ARG A 87 2.43 -20.57 31.86
CA ARG A 87 3.24 -21.56 31.16
C ARG A 87 4.05 -20.97 30.01
N ARG A 88 3.66 -19.77 29.53
CA ARG A 88 4.31 -19.08 28.42
C ARG A 88 5.28 -18.03 28.95
N GLN A 89 6.36 -17.85 28.22
CA GLN A 89 7.33 -16.79 28.48
C GLN A 89 7.13 -15.63 27.49
N VAL A 90 7.17 -14.42 28.00
CA VAL A 90 7.24 -13.19 27.22
C VAL A 90 8.59 -12.53 27.41
N VAL A 91 9.05 -11.85 26.41
CA VAL A 91 10.30 -11.08 26.41
C VAL A 91 9.99 -9.63 26.01
N ARG A 92 10.70 -8.70 26.62
CA ARG A 92 10.61 -7.26 26.33
C ARG A 92 11.97 -6.60 26.34
N LEU A 93 12.08 -5.46 25.69
CA LEU A 93 13.27 -4.59 25.83
C LEU A 93 13.30 -3.95 27.21
N THR A 94 14.48 -3.88 27.81
CA THR A 94 14.75 -3.00 28.94
C THR A 94 14.95 -1.55 28.47
N LYS A 95 15.23 -0.62 29.36
CA LYS A 95 15.66 0.72 28.97
C LYS A 95 16.96 0.66 28.14
N ALA A 96 17.98 -0.07 28.60
CA ALA A 96 19.21 -0.26 27.88
C ALA A 96 19.00 -0.93 26.51
N GLY A 97 18.08 -1.88 26.41
CA GLY A 97 17.72 -2.50 25.14
C GLY A 97 17.06 -1.53 24.15
N ARG A 98 16.20 -0.63 24.62
CA ARG A 98 15.62 0.43 23.78
C ARG A 98 16.68 1.44 23.31
N ASP A 99 17.61 1.81 24.19
CA ASP A 99 18.69 2.73 23.85
C ASP A 99 19.62 2.08 22.80
N ALA A 100 19.95 0.78 22.95
CA ALA A 100 20.73 0.02 21.98
C ALA A 100 20.02 -0.10 20.63
N PHE A 101 18.70 -0.36 20.64
CA PHE A 101 17.88 -0.41 19.42
C PHE A 101 17.86 0.96 18.72
N ALA A 102 17.70 2.06 19.44
CA ALA A 102 17.67 3.39 18.86
C ALA A 102 18.99 3.74 18.11
N VAL A 103 20.13 3.25 18.61
CA VAL A 103 21.42 3.39 17.92
C VAL A 103 21.45 2.56 16.63
N LEU A 104 21.00 1.31 16.68
CA LEU A 104 20.94 0.43 15.51
C LEU A 104 20.00 0.98 14.44
N ASP A 105 18.82 1.43 14.84
CA ASP A 105 17.79 1.98 13.94
C ASP A 105 18.30 3.23 13.21
N ARG A 106 18.89 4.18 13.95
CA ARG A 106 19.50 5.38 13.37
C ARG A 106 20.60 5.04 12.37
N ARG A 107 21.56 4.18 12.75
CA ARG A 107 22.66 3.80 11.85
C ARG A 107 22.19 3.04 10.62
N SER A 108 21.17 2.20 10.79
CA SER A 108 20.52 1.52 9.66
C SER A 108 19.87 2.51 8.69
N ALA A 109 19.18 3.52 9.22
CA ALA A 109 18.58 4.58 8.42
C ALA A 109 19.64 5.42 7.69
N GLU A 110 20.71 5.82 8.39
CA GLU A 110 21.85 6.56 7.81
C GLU A 110 22.53 5.76 6.69
N GLN A 111 22.76 4.47 6.91
CA GLN A 111 23.35 3.58 5.90
C GLN A 111 22.43 3.41 4.68
N ALA A 112 21.13 3.25 4.91
CA ALA A 112 20.14 3.18 3.82
C ALA A 112 20.08 4.49 3.04
N GLU A 113 20.03 5.64 3.72
CA GLU A 113 19.99 6.96 3.10
C GLU A 113 21.22 7.22 2.21
N ALA A 114 22.42 6.89 2.70
CA ALA A 114 23.66 7.02 1.94
C ALA A 114 23.66 6.19 0.63
N ARG A 115 22.93 5.09 0.60
CA ARG A 115 22.81 4.25 -0.60
C ARG A 115 21.75 4.72 -1.60
N LEU A 116 20.89 5.66 -1.20
CA LEU A 116 19.82 6.19 -2.03
C LEU A 116 20.24 7.44 -2.83
N ASP A 117 21.50 7.87 -2.68
CA ASP A 117 22.02 9.01 -3.43
C ASP A 117 22.06 8.68 -4.94
N GLY A 118 21.50 9.56 -5.76
CA GLY A 118 21.40 9.37 -7.21
C GLY A 118 20.43 8.28 -7.68
N ILE A 119 19.64 7.66 -6.78
CA ILE A 119 18.68 6.60 -7.11
C ILE A 119 17.27 7.15 -7.20
N ASP A 120 16.50 6.69 -8.19
CA ASP A 120 15.06 6.89 -8.26
C ASP A 120 14.38 6.10 -7.11
N ARG A 121 14.08 6.82 -6.03
CA ARG A 121 13.55 6.27 -4.77
C ARG A 121 12.20 5.61 -4.94
N ASP A 122 11.32 6.21 -5.74
CA ASP A 122 9.96 5.69 -5.97
C ASP A 122 10.03 4.37 -6.76
N ARG A 123 10.87 4.33 -7.78
CA ARG A 123 11.12 3.12 -8.57
C ARG A 123 11.75 1.99 -7.75
N LEU A 124 12.70 2.32 -6.89
CA LEU A 124 13.34 1.33 -6.00
C LEU A 124 12.33 0.79 -4.98
N ALA A 125 11.56 1.66 -4.34
CA ALA A 125 10.54 1.26 -3.36
C ALA A 125 9.49 0.33 -3.99
N ALA A 126 9.02 0.64 -5.21
CA ALA A 126 8.10 -0.21 -5.96
C ALA A 126 8.70 -1.58 -6.27
N ALA A 127 9.97 -1.64 -6.73
CA ALA A 127 10.66 -2.88 -7.04
C ALA A 127 10.85 -3.77 -5.79
N LEU A 128 11.27 -3.19 -4.67
CA LEU A 128 11.43 -3.92 -3.40
C LEU A 128 10.10 -4.43 -2.85
N GLY A 129 9.03 -3.64 -2.98
CA GLY A 129 7.66 -4.07 -2.64
C GLY A 129 7.23 -5.28 -3.47
N GLU A 130 7.52 -5.28 -4.78
CA GLU A 130 7.22 -6.40 -5.66
C GLU A 130 8.01 -7.66 -5.28
N VAL A 131 9.32 -7.55 -5.08
CA VAL A 131 10.18 -8.65 -4.63
C VAL A 131 9.66 -9.25 -3.31
N ARG A 132 9.32 -8.40 -2.33
CA ARG A 132 8.77 -8.86 -1.05
C ARG A 132 7.48 -9.65 -1.22
N ARG A 133 6.55 -9.19 -2.06
CA ARG A 133 5.29 -9.91 -2.34
C ARG A 133 5.50 -11.26 -3.01
N LEU A 134 6.42 -11.31 -3.96
CA LEU A 134 6.73 -12.56 -4.68
C LEU A 134 7.39 -13.60 -3.77
N LEU A 135 8.19 -13.17 -2.80
CA LEU A 135 8.92 -14.07 -1.88
C LEU A 135 8.14 -14.37 -0.60
N ASP A 136 7.21 -13.52 -0.20
CA ASP A 136 6.35 -13.73 0.98
C ASP A 136 4.89 -13.39 0.66
N PRO A 137 4.14 -14.33 0.04
CA PRO A 137 2.73 -14.12 -0.30
C PRO A 137 1.83 -13.88 0.93
N ALA A 138 2.29 -14.20 2.14
CA ALA A 138 1.57 -13.94 3.39
C ALA A 138 1.77 -12.52 3.91
N ALA A 139 2.73 -11.76 3.37
CA ALA A 139 2.89 -10.35 3.72
C ALA A 139 1.65 -9.55 3.30
N ALA A 140 0.98 -8.93 4.26
CA ALA A 140 -0.15 -8.06 3.95
C ALA A 140 0.32 -6.89 3.06
N PRO A 141 -0.33 -6.65 1.92
CA PRO A 141 0.06 -5.59 1.02
C PRO A 141 -0.13 -4.21 1.68
N ALA A 142 0.88 -3.35 1.57
CA ALA A 142 0.78 -1.98 2.07
C ALA A 142 -0.06 -1.13 1.10
N VAL A 143 -1.26 -0.75 1.53
CA VAL A 143 -2.17 0.12 0.76
C VAL A 143 -2.19 1.51 1.37
N VAL A 144 -1.78 2.50 0.58
CA VAL A 144 -1.79 3.92 0.94
C VAL A 144 -2.72 4.67 -0.01
N LEU A 145 -3.59 5.54 0.52
CA LEU A 145 -4.34 6.52 -0.27
C LEU A 145 -3.71 7.89 -0.08
N ARG A 146 -3.41 8.57 -1.17
CA ARG A 146 -2.77 9.89 -1.16
C ARG A 146 -3.35 10.83 -2.22
N PRO A 147 -3.18 12.15 -2.09
CA PRO A 147 -3.44 13.10 -3.17
C PRO A 147 -2.55 12.82 -4.39
N PRO A 148 -2.99 13.26 -5.59
CA PRO A 148 -2.17 13.18 -6.81
C PRO A 148 -0.85 13.97 -6.69
N ARG A 149 0.21 13.44 -7.30
CA ARG A 149 1.52 14.07 -7.49
C ARG A 149 1.74 14.34 -8.98
N PRO A 150 2.73 15.15 -9.37
CA PRO A 150 3.13 15.30 -10.76
C PRO A 150 3.35 13.93 -11.44
N GLY A 151 2.70 13.74 -12.61
CA GLY A 151 2.68 12.46 -13.34
C GLY A 151 1.45 11.59 -13.12
N ASP A 152 0.77 11.67 -11.96
CA ASP A 152 -0.40 10.84 -11.66
C ASP A 152 -1.60 11.13 -12.57
N LEU A 153 -1.81 12.38 -12.96
CA LEU A 153 -2.90 12.74 -13.89
C LEU A 153 -2.70 12.07 -15.25
N GLY A 154 -1.47 12.06 -15.76
CA GLY A 154 -1.12 11.33 -16.98
C GLY A 154 -1.28 9.82 -16.82
N TRP A 155 -0.91 9.27 -15.65
CA TRP A 155 -1.12 7.86 -15.33
C TRP A 155 -2.62 7.51 -15.32
N ILE A 156 -3.49 8.33 -14.75
CA ILE A 156 -4.94 8.11 -14.76
C ILE A 156 -5.45 7.98 -16.21
N VAL A 157 -5.08 8.91 -17.09
CA VAL A 157 -5.52 8.89 -18.49
C VAL A 157 -5.04 7.63 -19.20
N GLY A 158 -3.73 7.37 -19.21
CA GLY A 158 -3.16 6.24 -19.93
C GLY A 158 -3.60 4.88 -19.38
N ARG A 159 -3.84 4.77 -18.05
CA ARG A 159 -4.32 3.50 -17.48
C ARG A 159 -5.78 3.23 -17.76
N HIS A 160 -6.64 4.25 -17.73
CA HIS A 160 -8.03 4.08 -18.16
C HIS A 160 -8.10 3.65 -19.63
N GLY A 161 -7.42 4.35 -20.55
CA GLY A 161 -7.41 3.99 -21.96
C GLY A 161 -6.98 2.54 -22.17
N ARG A 162 -5.81 2.16 -21.66
CA ARG A 162 -5.27 0.82 -21.84
C ARG A 162 -6.11 -0.27 -21.19
N LEU A 163 -6.49 -0.10 -19.91
CA LEU A 163 -7.19 -1.14 -19.16
C LEU A 163 -8.58 -1.42 -19.75
N TYR A 164 -9.31 -0.38 -20.17
CA TYR A 164 -10.62 -0.54 -20.73
C TYR A 164 -10.58 -1.05 -22.17
N ALA A 165 -9.53 -0.74 -22.93
CA ALA A 165 -9.29 -1.38 -24.23
C ALA A 165 -9.00 -2.88 -24.06
N ASP A 166 -8.15 -3.26 -23.11
CA ASP A 166 -7.76 -4.66 -22.85
C ASP A 166 -8.93 -5.50 -22.34
N GLU A 167 -9.78 -4.96 -21.44
CA GLU A 167 -10.83 -5.71 -20.75
C GLU A 167 -12.21 -5.65 -21.45
N TYR A 168 -12.50 -4.55 -22.14
CA TYR A 168 -13.83 -4.30 -22.73
C TYR A 168 -13.77 -4.02 -24.23
N GLY A 169 -12.60 -3.94 -24.83
CA GLY A 169 -12.42 -3.61 -26.26
C GLY A 169 -12.77 -2.16 -26.63
N TRP A 170 -12.80 -1.25 -25.62
CA TRP A 170 -13.18 0.14 -25.87
C TRP A 170 -12.12 0.87 -26.69
N ASP A 171 -12.56 1.72 -27.61
CA ASP A 171 -11.68 2.47 -28.49
C ASP A 171 -11.09 3.74 -27.82
N GLY A 172 -10.21 4.44 -28.54
CA GLY A 172 -9.52 5.63 -28.05
C GLY A 172 -10.43 6.81 -27.67
N SER A 173 -11.71 6.80 -28.04
CA SER A 173 -12.65 7.85 -27.65
C SER A 173 -12.91 7.84 -26.13
N PHE A 174 -12.76 6.69 -25.48
CA PHE A 174 -12.81 6.60 -24.03
C PHE A 174 -11.63 7.32 -23.37
N GLU A 175 -10.42 7.15 -23.89
CA GLU A 175 -9.25 7.86 -23.38
C GLU A 175 -9.38 9.38 -23.53
N VAL A 176 -9.95 9.85 -24.65
CA VAL A 176 -10.25 11.27 -24.87
C VAL A 176 -11.25 11.80 -23.83
N LEU A 177 -12.32 11.03 -23.52
CA LEU A 177 -13.24 11.38 -22.45
C LEU A 177 -12.54 11.55 -21.09
N VAL A 178 -11.69 10.57 -20.75
CA VAL A 178 -10.93 10.57 -19.48
C VAL A 178 -9.99 11.77 -19.43
N ALA A 179 -9.27 12.05 -20.52
CA ALA A 179 -8.37 13.19 -20.62
C ALA A 179 -9.11 14.53 -20.40
N GLY A 180 -10.30 14.68 -20.97
CA GLY A 180 -11.14 15.87 -20.77
C GLY A 180 -11.60 16.04 -19.31
N ILE A 181 -11.91 14.94 -18.62
CA ILE A 181 -12.28 14.98 -17.19
C ILE A 181 -11.08 15.40 -16.34
N VAL A 182 -9.91 14.80 -16.58
CA VAL A 182 -8.68 15.08 -15.84
C VAL A 182 -8.21 16.52 -16.06
N ALA A 183 -8.26 17.02 -17.33
CA ALA A 183 -7.89 18.39 -17.63
C ALA A 183 -8.78 19.40 -16.90
N ARG A 184 -10.10 19.20 -16.92
CA ARG A 184 -11.04 20.08 -16.22
C ARG A 184 -10.80 20.07 -14.71
N PHE A 185 -10.58 18.90 -14.11
CA PHE A 185 -10.24 18.79 -12.69
C PHE A 185 -8.94 19.55 -12.36
N ALA A 186 -7.92 19.47 -13.23
CA ALA A 186 -6.65 20.17 -13.02
C ALA A 186 -6.77 21.71 -13.18
N GLU A 187 -7.66 22.17 -14.03
CA GLU A 187 -7.87 23.60 -14.26
C GLU A 187 -8.67 24.28 -13.15
N THR A 188 -9.69 23.63 -12.62
CA THR A 188 -10.65 24.24 -11.70
C THR A 188 -10.22 24.19 -10.24
N GLN A 189 -9.36 23.30 -9.85
CA GLN A 189 -8.80 22.99 -8.50
C GLN A 189 -9.41 23.76 -7.31
N ASP A 190 -10.71 23.62 -7.07
CA ASP A 190 -11.32 24.05 -5.83
C ASP A 190 -11.12 22.95 -4.76
N GLN A 191 -9.98 23.00 -4.07
CA GLN A 191 -9.61 21.99 -3.05
C GLN A 191 -10.61 21.85 -1.91
N ALA A 192 -11.49 22.85 -1.71
CA ALA A 192 -12.56 22.77 -0.72
C ALA A 192 -13.74 21.91 -1.24
N ARG A 193 -13.93 21.84 -2.56
CA ARG A 193 -15.08 21.21 -3.21
C ARG A 193 -14.73 20.05 -4.13
N GLU A 194 -13.46 19.87 -4.48
CA GLU A 194 -12.99 18.82 -5.38
C GLU A 194 -11.76 18.13 -4.81
N ALA A 195 -11.65 16.82 -5.01
CA ALA A 195 -10.50 16.03 -4.58
C ALA A 195 -10.25 14.84 -5.49
N ALA A 196 -9.01 14.37 -5.51
CA ALA A 196 -8.65 13.12 -6.15
C ALA A 196 -7.75 12.30 -5.24
N TRP A 197 -7.81 10.99 -5.36
CA TRP A 197 -6.96 10.05 -4.64
C TRP A 197 -6.30 9.08 -5.60
N ILE A 198 -5.02 8.86 -5.34
CA ILE A 198 -4.26 7.74 -5.89
C ILE A 198 -4.11 6.71 -4.77
N ALA A 199 -4.51 5.49 -5.08
CA ALA A 199 -4.22 4.35 -4.23
C ALA A 199 -2.91 3.73 -4.68
N GLU A 200 -1.96 3.62 -3.77
CA GLU A 200 -0.72 2.87 -3.97
C GLU A 200 -0.82 1.51 -3.32
N LEU A 201 -0.32 0.51 -4.01
CA LEU A 201 -0.07 -0.82 -3.49
C LEU A 201 1.43 -1.05 -3.51
N ASP A 202 2.03 -1.17 -2.32
CA ASP A 202 3.48 -1.32 -2.15
C ASP A 202 4.31 -0.23 -2.87
N GLY A 203 3.86 1.02 -2.78
CA GLY A 203 4.53 2.18 -3.37
C GLY A 203 4.28 2.41 -4.86
N ALA A 204 3.49 1.57 -5.54
CA ALA A 204 3.15 1.77 -6.94
C ALA A 204 1.67 2.12 -7.13
N PRO A 205 1.30 3.06 -8.02
CA PRO A 205 -0.10 3.39 -8.31
C PRO A 205 -0.90 2.15 -8.69
N ALA A 206 -2.01 1.94 -8.01
CA ALA A 206 -2.84 0.74 -8.14
C ALA A 206 -4.34 1.04 -8.25
N GLY A 207 -4.73 2.30 -8.14
CA GLY A 207 -6.11 2.73 -8.34
C GLY A 207 -6.24 4.25 -8.18
N CYS A 208 -7.38 4.77 -8.59
CA CYS A 208 -7.71 6.18 -8.42
C CYS A 208 -9.22 6.40 -8.32
N VAL A 209 -9.60 7.57 -7.82
CA VAL A 209 -10.96 8.12 -7.88
C VAL A 209 -10.90 9.63 -7.80
N LEU A 210 -11.83 10.31 -8.45
CA LEU A 210 -12.03 11.75 -8.36
C LEU A 210 -13.42 12.04 -7.78
N CYS A 211 -13.51 13.08 -6.94
CA CYS A 211 -14.73 13.74 -6.53
C CYS A 211 -14.74 15.14 -7.09
N VAL A 212 -15.65 15.43 -8.00
CA VAL A 212 -15.73 16.74 -8.69
C VAL A 212 -17.07 17.39 -8.42
N ARG A 213 -17.11 18.71 -8.49
CA ARG A 213 -18.33 19.49 -8.33
C ARG A 213 -19.21 19.36 -9.58
N GLU A 214 -20.47 19.00 -9.41
CA GLU A 214 -21.52 19.07 -10.45
C GLU A 214 -22.37 20.33 -10.25
N SER A 215 -22.73 20.64 -9.01
CA SER A 215 -23.42 21.88 -8.60
C SER A 215 -23.06 22.22 -7.15
N ASP A 216 -23.67 23.25 -6.57
CA ASP A 216 -23.46 23.58 -5.16
C ASP A 216 -23.94 22.51 -4.19
N ALA A 217 -24.97 21.74 -4.57
CA ALA A 217 -25.54 20.69 -3.73
C ALA A 217 -25.10 19.27 -4.11
N VAL A 218 -24.54 19.10 -5.32
CA VAL A 218 -24.24 17.77 -5.88
C VAL A 218 -22.78 17.63 -6.26
N ALA A 219 -22.12 16.60 -5.72
CA ALA A 219 -20.82 16.15 -6.18
C ALA A 219 -20.95 14.97 -7.15
N LYS A 220 -19.92 14.72 -7.94
CA LYS A 220 -19.84 13.59 -8.87
C LYS A 220 -18.58 12.78 -8.66
N LEU A 221 -18.75 11.48 -8.41
CA LEU A 221 -17.67 10.52 -8.41
C LEU A 221 -17.29 10.19 -9.85
N ARG A 222 -16.00 10.32 -10.16
CA ARG A 222 -15.45 10.10 -11.51
C ARG A 222 -14.21 9.21 -11.45
N LEU A 223 -13.93 8.51 -12.55
CA LEU A 223 -12.67 7.83 -12.82
C LEU A 223 -12.24 6.86 -11.71
N LEU A 224 -13.19 6.05 -11.20
CA LEU A 224 -12.83 4.92 -10.33
C LEU A 224 -12.13 3.85 -11.16
N LEU A 225 -10.88 3.58 -10.83
CA LEU A 225 -10.08 2.50 -11.42
C LEU A 225 -9.37 1.73 -10.34
N VAL A 226 -9.30 0.41 -10.49
CA VAL A 226 -8.45 -0.48 -9.66
C VAL A 226 -7.70 -1.42 -10.59
N GLU A 227 -6.37 -1.38 -10.48
CA GLU A 227 -5.47 -2.27 -11.22
C GLU A 227 -5.80 -3.75 -10.97
N PRO A 228 -5.72 -4.63 -11.99
CA PRO A 228 -6.01 -6.06 -11.83
C PRO A 228 -5.26 -6.70 -10.65
N ARG A 229 -3.99 -6.34 -10.44
CA ARG A 229 -3.16 -6.84 -9.33
C ARG A 229 -3.63 -6.41 -7.94
N ALA A 230 -4.46 -5.38 -7.84
CA ALA A 230 -4.98 -4.83 -6.60
C ALA A 230 -6.46 -5.19 -6.34
N ARG A 231 -7.07 -5.96 -7.24
CA ARG A 231 -8.45 -6.43 -7.06
C ARG A 231 -8.53 -7.47 -5.95
N GLY A 232 -9.67 -7.56 -5.30
CA GLY A 232 -9.87 -8.46 -4.15
C GLY A 232 -9.33 -7.91 -2.82
N LEU A 233 -8.53 -6.83 -2.82
CA LEU A 233 -7.98 -6.21 -1.61
C LEU A 233 -8.90 -5.13 -0.99
N GLY A 234 -10.13 -5.00 -1.45
CA GLY A 234 -11.08 -3.99 -0.97
C GLY A 234 -10.80 -2.56 -1.41
N LEU A 235 -9.81 -2.34 -2.31
CA LEU A 235 -9.32 -1.02 -2.68
C LEU A 235 -10.39 -0.13 -3.31
N GLY A 236 -11.23 -0.68 -4.19
CA GLY A 236 -12.33 0.07 -4.80
C GLY A 236 -13.34 0.58 -3.77
N ALA A 237 -13.69 -0.23 -2.78
CA ALA A 237 -14.59 0.20 -1.70
C ALA A 237 -13.96 1.30 -0.83
N ARG A 238 -12.64 1.23 -0.55
CA ARG A 238 -11.93 2.28 0.18
C ARG A 238 -11.92 3.60 -0.59
N LEU A 239 -11.62 3.58 -1.90
CA LEU A 239 -11.63 4.76 -2.76
C LEU A 239 -13.02 5.42 -2.81
N VAL A 240 -14.08 4.61 -2.99
CA VAL A 240 -15.46 5.12 -2.95
C VAL A 240 -15.81 5.68 -1.57
N GLY A 241 -15.38 5.03 -0.49
CA GLY A 241 -15.57 5.50 0.88
C GLY A 241 -14.90 6.86 1.13
N GLU A 242 -13.67 7.08 0.65
CA GLU A 242 -13.00 8.39 0.75
C GLU A 242 -13.73 9.49 -0.03
N CYS A 243 -14.22 9.16 -1.24
CA CYS A 243 -15.02 10.09 -2.03
C CYS A 243 -16.32 10.49 -1.29
N ILE A 244 -17.03 9.53 -0.70
CA ILE A 244 -18.24 9.77 0.11
C ILE A 244 -17.92 10.64 1.34
N ALA A 245 -16.86 10.29 2.08
CA ALA A 245 -16.45 11.02 3.27
C ALA A 245 -16.06 12.47 2.93
N PHE A 246 -15.34 12.69 1.83
CA PHE A 246 -15.01 14.02 1.35
C PHE A 246 -16.26 14.80 0.97
N ALA A 247 -17.17 14.24 0.15
CA ALA A 247 -18.38 14.90 -0.29
C ALA A 247 -19.25 15.36 0.89
N ARG A 248 -19.34 14.55 1.96
CA ARG A 248 -20.01 14.93 3.22
C ARG A 248 -19.30 16.10 3.91
N ARG A 249 -17.99 16.05 4.05
CA ARG A 249 -17.21 17.13 4.69
C ARG A 249 -17.27 18.45 3.89
N ALA A 250 -17.33 18.34 2.56
CA ALA A 250 -17.47 19.48 1.68
C ALA A 250 -18.89 20.09 1.64
N GLY A 251 -19.86 19.47 2.36
CA GLY A 251 -21.22 19.98 2.49
C GLY A 251 -22.14 19.70 1.30
N TYR A 252 -21.85 18.68 0.50
CA TYR A 252 -22.75 18.22 -0.54
C TYR A 252 -23.91 17.42 0.06
N GLY A 253 -25.11 17.58 -0.48
CA GLY A 253 -26.30 16.82 -0.10
C GLY A 253 -26.46 15.51 -0.89
N GLU A 254 -25.78 15.40 -2.03
CA GLU A 254 -25.87 14.23 -2.90
C GLU A 254 -24.53 13.97 -3.59
N LEU A 255 -24.21 12.69 -3.77
CA LEU A 255 -23.10 12.22 -4.59
C LEU A 255 -23.67 11.38 -5.75
N ARG A 256 -23.37 11.77 -6.97
CA ARG A 256 -23.75 11.06 -8.20
C ARG A 256 -22.57 10.37 -8.84
N LEU A 257 -22.83 9.39 -9.67
CA LEU A 257 -21.87 8.81 -10.59
C LEU A 257 -22.55 8.36 -11.88
N TRP A 258 -21.75 8.24 -12.93
CA TRP A 258 -22.15 7.68 -14.21
C TRP A 258 -21.26 6.48 -14.54
N THR A 259 -21.85 5.39 -15.01
CA THR A 259 -21.17 4.14 -15.34
C THR A 259 -21.87 3.45 -16.51
N ASN A 260 -21.35 2.31 -16.95
CA ASN A 260 -22.02 1.44 -17.93
C ASN A 260 -22.38 0.09 -17.29
N ASP A 261 -23.42 -0.53 -17.79
CA ASP A 261 -23.97 -1.80 -17.30
C ASP A 261 -22.97 -2.95 -17.31
N VAL A 262 -22.05 -2.97 -18.28
CA VAL A 262 -20.97 -3.96 -18.40
C VAL A 262 -19.95 -3.90 -17.26
N LEU A 263 -19.88 -2.79 -16.54
CA LEU A 263 -18.92 -2.58 -15.43
C LEU A 263 -19.43 -3.19 -14.12
N VAL A 264 -19.73 -4.49 -14.13
CA VAL A 264 -20.39 -5.22 -13.03
C VAL A 264 -19.66 -5.10 -11.70
N ALA A 265 -18.32 -5.14 -11.71
CA ALA A 265 -17.53 -5.03 -10.48
C ALA A 265 -17.68 -3.67 -9.80
N ALA A 266 -17.67 -2.58 -10.58
CA ALA A 266 -17.88 -1.22 -10.08
C ALA A 266 -19.30 -1.03 -9.54
N ARG A 267 -20.31 -1.52 -10.26
CA ARG A 267 -21.72 -1.46 -9.82
C ARG A 267 -21.93 -2.11 -8.46
N ARG A 268 -21.35 -3.30 -8.22
CA ARG A 268 -21.41 -3.98 -6.91
C ARG A 268 -20.78 -3.16 -5.78
N ILE A 269 -19.75 -2.36 -6.07
CA ILE A 269 -19.15 -1.47 -5.08
C ILE A 269 -20.13 -0.33 -4.75
N TYR A 270 -20.75 0.27 -5.77
CA TYR A 270 -21.72 1.36 -5.60
C TYR A 270 -22.97 0.90 -4.83
N GLU A 271 -23.55 -0.24 -5.18
CA GLU A 271 -24.68 -0.85 -4.47
C GLU A 271 -24.38 -1.06 -2.98
N ARG A 272 -23.21 -1.64 -2.67
CA ARG A 272 -22.77 -1.86 -1.26
C ARG A 272 -22.50 -0.57 -0.52
N ALA A 273 -22.10 0.49 -1.21
CA ALA A 273 -21.91 1.82 -0.65
C ALA A 273 -23.21 2.61 -0.44
N GLY A 274 -24.35 2.06 -0.87
CA GLY A 274 -25.68 2.64 -0.69
C GLY A 274 -26.17 3.52 -1.86
N PHE A 275 -25.47 3.52 -3.00
CA PHE A 275 -26.00 4.18 -4.20
C PHE A 275 -27.20 3.44 -4.76
N THR A 276 -28.14 4.20 -5.31
CA THR A 276 -29.32 3.69 -6.01
C THR A 276 -29.30 4.11 -7.47
N LEU A 277 -29.74 3.24 -8.36
CA LEU A 277 -29.88 3.53 -9.78
C LEU A 277 -31.03 4.53 -9.96
N VAL A 278 -30.75 5.67 -10.60
CA VAL A 278 -31.76 6.73 -10.81
C VAL A 278 -32.09 6.96 -12.28
N ASP A 279 -31.22 6.51 -13.19
CA ASP A 279 -31.45 6.63 -14.63
C ASP A 279 -30.66 5.56 -15.40
N SER A 280 -31.21 5.11 -16.55
CA SER A 280 -30.58 4.09 -17.38
C SER A 280 -31.03 4.24 -18.85
N GLU A 281 -30.07 4.47 -19.76
CA GLU A 281 -30.35 4.73 -21.16
C GLU A 281 -29.41 3.96 -22.11
N PRO A 282 -29.92 3.31 -23.16
CA PRO A 282 -29.06 2.76 -24.21
C PRO A 282 -28.32 3.88 -24.95
N HIS A 283 -27.05 3.64 -25.24
CA HIS A 283 -26.26 4.55 -26.06
C HIS A 283 -25.16 3.82 -26.82
N ARG A 284 -24.59 4.46 -27.84
CA ARG A 284 -23.44 3.95 -28.56
C ARG A 284 -22.23 4.83 -28.25
N SER A 285 -21.22 4.25 -27.61
CA SER A 285 -19.96 4.93 -27.29
C SER A 285 -18.80 3.93 -27.24
N PHE A 286 -17.59 4.43 -27.41
CA PHE A 286 -16.35 3.66 -27.28
C PHE A 286 -16.30 2.44 -28.24
N GLY A 287 -16.97 2.54 -29.39
CA GLY A 287 -17.08 1.45 -30.37
C GLY A 287 -18.16 0.41 -30.09
N HIS A 288 -18.90 0.51 -28.98
CA HIS A 288 -19.88 -0.49 -28.52
C HIS A 288 -21.27 0.09 -28.28
N ASP A 289 -22.27 -0.78 -28.37
CA ASP A 289 -23.63 -0.52 -27.88
C ASP A 289 -23.64 -0.84 -26.39
N LEU A 290 -23.95 0.13 -25.54
CA LEU A 290 -23.86 0.09 -24.08
C LEU A 290 -25.14 0.62 -23.45
N VAL A 291 -25.32 0.35 -22.16
CA VAL A 291 -26.37 0.97 -21.36
C VAL A 291 -25.71 1.85 -20.30
N SER A 292 -25.86 3.18 -20.44
CA SER A 292 -25.43 4.12 -19.43
C SER A 292 -26.30 4.03 -18.19
N GLN A 293 -25.72 4.24 -17.03
CA GLN A 293 -26.40 4.21 -15.75
C GLN A 293 -25.93 5.38 -14.88
N THR A 294 -26.90 6.16 -14.41
CA THR A 294 -26.65 7.18 -13.38
C THR A 294 -27.09 6.63 -12.03
N TRP A 295 -26.21 6.71 -11.06
CA TRP A 295 -26.45 6.28 -9.68
C TRP A 295 -26.31 7.47 -8.74
N ALA A 296 -27.11 7.54 -7.68
CA ALA A 296 -27.10 8.61 -6.69
C ALA A 296 -27.08 8.07 -5.26
N LEU A 297 -26.40 8.81 -4.37
CA LEU A 297 -26.34 8.58 -2.94
C LEU A 297 -26.67 9.89 -2.21
N ARG A 298 -27.67 9.91 -1.35
CA ARG A 298 -27.88 11.01 -0.40
C ARG A 298 -26.82 10.96 0.71
N LEU A 299 -26.24 12.11 1.04
CA LEU A 299 -25.08 12.24 1.93
C LEU A 299 -25.45 12.60 3.38
#